data_32be017a930de5766ae17db63cf762f2
#
_entry.id   32be017a930de5766ae17db63cf762f2
#
_cell.length_a   1.000
_cell.length_b   1.000
_cell.length_c   1.000
_cell.angle_alpha   90.00
_cell.angle_beta   90.00
_cell.angle_gamma   90.00
#
_symmetry.space_group_name_H-M   'P 1'
#
loop_
_entity.id
_entity.type
_entity.pdbx_description
1 polymer ?
#
loop_
_entity_poly.entity_id
_entity_poly.type
_entity_poly.pdbx_seq_one_letter_code
_entity_poly.pdbx_strand_id
1 'polypeptide(L)'
;MQNEVLTSPRTDTYIWDAGYERPTEQERIATFVCSCIESVAESLGCKASEAYRRMERVDLIHDYIIPCYDTLHTESRENVTSDILETLAFWEEKKGVKQ
;
A
#
# COMPACT_ATOMS: atom_id res chain seq x y z
N MET A 1 24.30 -25.03 16.32
CA MET A 1 23.58 -25.00 16.28
C MET A 1 23.25 -24.62 15.94
N GLN A 2 23.54 -24.22 16.08
CA GLN A 2 22.88 -23.98 16.00
C GLN A 2 22.68 -23.55 15.58
N ASN A 3 23.21 -23.51 15.75
CA ASN A 3 22.59 -23.26 15.40
C ASN A 3 22.42 -22.96 14.84
N GLU A 4 22.70 -22.70 14.92
CA GLU A 4 22.02 -22.57 14.62
C GLU A 4 21.63 -22.09 14.10
N VAL A 5 22.42 -22.13 14.12
CA VAL A 5 21.58 -21.81 13.91
C VAL A 5 21.33 -21.26 13.34
N LEU A 6 21.75 -21.03 13.16
CA LEU A 6 21.06 -20.72 12.91
C LEU A 6 20.60 -20.30 12.32
N THR A 7 20.72 -20.10 12.12
CA THR A 7 19.84 -19.83 11.83
C THR A 7 19.22 -19.48 11.25
N SER A 8 19.49 -19.45 11.19
CA SER A 8 18.47 -19.16 11.01
C SER A 8 17.89 -18.88 10.53
N PRO A 9 17.89 -18.81 10.64
CA PRO A 9 16.96 -18.51 10.55
C PRO A 9 16.41 -18.31 10.21
N ARG A 10 16.29 -18.43 10.50
CA ARG A 10 15.41 -18.33 10.63
C ARG A 10 14.82 -17.96 10.78
N THR A 11 14.98 -18.09 10.80
CA THR A 11 14.20 -17.81 11.25
C THR A 11 13.69 -17.74 11.36
N ASP A 12 13.62 -18.03 11.69
CA ASP A 12 12.89 -17.89 12.22
C ASP A 12 12.44 -17.75 12.83
N THR A 13 12.52 -17.99 13.29
CA THR A 13 11.94 -17.76 13.94
C THR A 13 12.24 -17.47 14.52
N TYR A 14 12.49 -17.45 14.90
CA TYR A 14 12.48 -16.95 15.58
C TYR A 14 12.77 -16.13 15.94
N ILE A 15 13.27 -15.77 15.78
CA ILE A 15 13.31 -14.92 16.31
C ILE A 15 12.67 -14.22 16.41
N TRP A 16 12.20 -14.25 16.28
CA TRP A 16 11.31 -13.52 16.54
C TRP A 16 11.08 -13.33 17.87
N ASP A 17 11.58 -13.35 18.41
CA ASP A 17 11.54 -13.25 19.55
C ASP A 17 10.68 -12.79 20.50
N ALA A 18 10.81 -13.26 21.35
CA ALA A 18 10.21 -12.65 22.47
C ALA A 18 10.21 -11.18 22.26
N GLY A 19 9.14 -10.50 22.56
CA GLY A 19 9.06 -9.08 22.32
C GLY A 19 8.62 -8.69 20.93
N TYR A 20 8.55 -9.65 20.02
CA TYR A 20 8.01 -9.32 18.71
C TYR A 20 6.52 -9.03 18.83
N GLU A 21 6.09 -7.95 18.24
CA GLU A 21 4.69 -7.57 18.25
C GLU A 21 4.17 -7.52 16.83
N ARG A 22 2.90 -7.86 16.70
CA ARG A 22 2.25 -7.76 15.39
C ARG A 22 2.20 -6.31 14.97
N PRO A 23 2.24 -6.04 13.66
CA PRO A 23 2.03 -4.68 13.18
C PRO A 23 0.69 -4.16 13.67
N THR A 24 0.67 -2.89 14.05
CA THR A 24 -0.58 -2.24 14.41
C THR A 24 -1.43 -2.08 13.16
N GLU A 25 -2.71 -1.76 13.37
CA GLU A 25 -3.58 -1.50 12.25
C GLU A 25 -3.05 -0.35 11.41
N GLN A 26 -2.55 0.69 12.06
CA GLN A 26 -1.99 1.84 11.33
C GLN A 26 -0.81 1.43 10.48
N GLU A 27 0.03 0.55 10.99
CA GLU A 27 1.18 0.07 10.22
C GLU A 27 0.72 -0.76 9.02
N ARG A 28 -0.30 -1.58 9.20
CA ARG A 28 -0.84 -2.38 8.10
C ARG A 28 -1.44 -1.48 7.03
N ILE A 29 -2.16 -0.45 7.44
CA ILE A 29 -2.74 0.49 6.49
C ILE A 29 -1.64 1.23 5.72
N ALA A 30 -0.60 1.67 6.43
CA ALA A 30 0.51 2.36 5.78
C ALA A 30 1.19 1.47 4.75
N THR A 31 1.41 0.21 5.10
CA THR A 31 2.02 -0.75 4.17
C THR A 31 1.13 -0.93 2.95
N PHE A 32 -0.18 -1.04 3.16
CA PHE A 32 -1.13 -1.19 2.07
C PHE A 32 -1.11 0.02 1.15
N VAL A 33 -1.08 1.22 1.74
CA VAL A 33 -1.05 2.45 0.96
C VAL A 33 0.21 2.49 0.09
N CYS A 34 1.35 2.15 0.66
CA CYS A 34 2.60 2.12 -0.10
C CYS A 34 2.50 1.14 -1.27
N SER A 35 1.92 -0.02 -1.03
CA SER A 35 1.73 -1.02 -2.06
C SER A 35 0.82 -0.49 -3.18
N CYS A 36 -0.22 0.23 -2.82
CA CYS A 36 -1.13 0.83 -3.79
C CYS A 36 -0.42 1.87 -4.65
N ILE A 37 0.41 2.71 -4.03
CA ILE A 37 1.14 3.72 -4.76
C ILE A 37 2.07 3.07 -5.79
N GLU A 38 2.76 2.02 -5.37
CA GLU A 38 3.68 1.32 -6.26
C GLU A 38 2.94 0.67 -7.42
N SER A 39 1.79 0.04 -7.13
CA SER A 39 1.01 -0.61 -8.18
C SER A 39 0.48 0.39 -9.19
N VAL A 40 0.00 1.53 -8.70
CA VAL A 40 -0.51 2.58 -9.57
C VAL A 40 0.61 3.14 -10.43
N ALA A 41 1.77 3.38 -9.82
CA ALA A 41 2.92 3.89 -10.56
C ALA A 41 3.33 2.93 -11.67
N GLU A 42 3.35 1.65 -11.35
CA GLU A 42 3.69 0.62 -12.34
C GLU A 42 2.71 0.64 -13.50
N SER A 43 1.41 0.71 -13.19
CA SER A 43 0.38 0.75 -14.22
C SER A 43 0.45 1.99 -15.08
N LEU A 44 0.84 3.12 -14.50
CA LEU A 44 0.94 4.38 -15.23
C LEU A 44 2.29 4.55 -15.93
N GLY A 45 3.25 3.68 -15.62
CA GLY A 45 4.57 3.81 -16.21
C GLY A 45 5.35 4.99 -15.68
N CYS A 46 5.16 5.34 -14.42
CA CYS A 46 5.83 6.49 -13.82
C CYS A 46 6.46 6.09 -12.50
N LYS A 47 7.16 7.04 -11.89
CA LYS A 47 7.78 6.80 -10.60
C LYS A 47 6.74 6.82 -9.49
N ALA A 48 7.03 6.10 -8.39
CA ALA A 48 6.13 6.07 -7.25
C ALA A 48 5.89 7.49 -6.71
N SER A 49 6.91 8.33 -6.70
CA SER A 49 6.76 9.70 -6.22
C SER A 49 5.79 10.50 -7.08
N GLU A 50 5.76 10.23 -8.38
CA GLU A 50 4.83 10.92 -9.27
C GLU A 50 3.40 10.45 -9.04
N ALA A 51 3.22 9.14 -8.88
CA ALA A 51 1.90 8.60 -8.58
C ALA A 51 1.40 9.15 -7.25
N TYR A 52 2.27 9.20 -6.26
CA TYR A 52 1.92 9.73 -4.95
C TYR A 52 1.43 11.18 -5.07
N ARG A 53 2.16 12.00 -5.81
CA ARG A 53 1.78 13.40 -5.95
C ARG A 53 0.42 13.57 -6.62
N ARG A 54 0.15 12.74 -7.63
CA ARG A 54 -1.16 12.79 -8.28
C ARG A 54 -2.28 12.44 -7.30
N MET A 55 -2.06 11.40 -6.51
CA MET A 55 -3.04 10.98 -5.53
C MET A 55 -3.24 12.04 -4.45
N GLU A 56 -2.16 12.69 -4.02
CA GLU A 56 -2.26 13.72 -3.00
C GLU A 56 -3.02 14.94 -3.48
N ARG A 57 -2.91 15.28 -4.75
CA ARG A 57 -3.61 16.46 -5.28
C ARG A 57 -5.12 16.38 -5.09
N VAL A 58 -5.66 15.18 -5.08
CA VAL A 58 -7.11 14.99 -4.94
C VAL A 58 -7.45 14.32 -3.61
N ASP A 59 -6.48 14.24 -2.69
CA ASP A 59 -6.66 13.64 -1.37
C ASP A 59 -7.14 12.19 -1.45
N LEU A 60 -6.71 11.47 -2.48
CA LEU A 60 -7.20 10.11 -2.72
C LEU A 60 -6.82 9.16 -1.60
N ILE A 61 -5.61 9.32 -1.05
CA ILE A 61 -5.14 8.41 -0.01
C ILE A 61 -6.01 8.56 1.23
N HIS A 62 -6.23 9.79 1.69
CA HIS A 62 -6.95 10.04 2.93
C HIS A 62 -8.45 9.93 2.79
N ASP A 63 -8.98 10.22 1.61
CA ASP A 63 -10.43 10.26 1.44
C ASP A 63 -10.99 8.99 0.80
N TYR A 64 -10.14 8.16 0.19
CA TYR A 64 -10.60 6.94 -0.46
C TYR A 64 -9.89 5.69 0.06
N ILE A 65 -8.55 5.65 -0.03
CA ILE A 65 -7.83 4.41 0.25
C ILE A 65 -7.92 4.04 1.73
N ILE A 66 -7.62 5.01 2.61
CA ILE A 66 -7.63 4.72 4.05
C ILE A 66 -9.03 4.40 4.56
N PRO A 67 -10.07 5.21 4.23
CA PRO A 67 -11.41 4.86 4.70
C PRO A 67 -11.94 3.54 4.16
N CYS A 68 -11.49 3.13 2.98
CA CYS A 68 -11.97 1.89 2.36
C CYS A 68 -11.00 0.73 2.56
N TYR A 69 -10.03 0.88 3.46
CA TYR A 69 -9.01 -0.14 3.66
C TYR A 69 -9.62 -1.51 3.93
N ASP A 70 -10.65 -1.58 4.78
CA ASP A 70 -11.23 -2.87 5.15
C ASP A 70 -11.76 -3.62 3.95
N THR A 71 -12.31 -2.92 2.98
CA THR A 71 -12.82 -3.53 1.76
C THR A 71 -11.69 -3.79 0.76
N LEU A 72 -10.85 -2.79 0.55
CA LEU A 72 -9.84 -2.86 -0.51
C LEU A 72 -8.80 -3.93 -0.24
N HIS A 73 -8.38 -4.09 1.01
CA HIS A 73 -7.26 -4.99 1.29
C HIS A 73 -7.64 -6.46 1.13
N THR A 74 -8.93 -6.76 0.97
CA THR A 74 -9.37 -8.14 0.76
C THR A 74 -9.48 -8.49 -0.72
N GLU A 75 -9.30 -7.53 -1.61
CA GLU A 75 -9.42 -7.76 -3.04
C GLU A 75 -8.06 -8.08 -3.65
N SER A 76 -8.08 -8.60 -4.87
CA SER A 76 -6.84 -8.87 -5.57
C SER A 76 -6.13 -7.56 -5.89
N ARG A 77 -4.81 -7.65 -6.06
CA ARG A 77 -4.01 -6.47 -6.38
C ARG A 77 -4.48 -5.82 -7.67
N GLU A 78 -4.84 -6.61 -8.67
CA GLU A 78 -5.33 -6.07 -9.94
C GLU A 78 -6.62 -5.30 -9.77
N ASN A 79 -7.55 -5.86 -8.98
CA ASN A 79 -8.82 -5.19 -8.75
C ASN A 79 -8.63 -3.88 -8.01
N VAL A 80 -7.79 -3.90 -6.96
CA VAL A 80 -7.53 -2.70 -6.18
C VAL A 80 -6.91 -1.63 -7.06
N THR A 81 -5.90 -2.01 -7.85
CA THR A 81 -5.23 -1.06 -8.72
C THR A 81 -6.19 -0.44 -9.72
N SER A 82 -7.04 -1.28 -10.33
CA SER A 82 -8.02 -0.81 -11.29
C SER A 82 -9.00 0.17 -10.64
N ASP A 83 -9.49 -0.16 -9.45
CA ASP A 83 -10.42 0.71 -8.73
C ASP A 83 -9.77 2.05 -8.40
N ILE A 84 -8.51 2.02 -7.99
CA ILE A 84 -7.80 3.25 -7.65
C ILE A 84 -7.60 4.11 -8.88
N LEU A 85 -7.21 3.49 -9.99
CA LEU A 85 -7.00 4.25 -11.23
C LEU A 85 -8.28 4.92 -11.71
N GLU A 86 -9.41 4.19 -11.65
CA GLU A 86 -10.68 4.76 -12.04
C GLU A 86 -11.07 5.92 -11.11
N THR A 87 -10.91 5.71 -9.82
CA THR A 87 -11.26 6.73 -8.85
C THR A 87 -10.37 7.96 -9.01
N LEU A 88 -9.08 7.73 -9.24
CA LEU A 88 -8.15 8.84 -9.43
C LEU A 88 -8.54 9.68 -10.64
N ALA A 89 -8.82 9.05 -11.76
CA ALA A 89 -9.23 9.77 -12.96
C ALA A 89 -10.53 10.55 -12.74
N PHE A 90 -11.48 9.91 -12.07
CA PHE A 90 -12.77 10.55 -11.81
C PHE A 90 -12.58 11.77 -10.90
N TRP A 91 -11.80 11.63 -9.84
CA TRP A 91 -11.60 12.73 -8.89
C TRP A 91 -10.77 13.85 -9.51
N GLU A 92 -9.81 13.52 -10.37
CA GLU A 92 -9.05 14.56 -11.06
C GLU A 92 -9.96 15.38 -11.96
N GLU A 93 -10.88 14.73 -12.63
CA GLU A 93 -11.83 15.43 -13.47
C GLU A 93 -12.76 16.29 -12.63
N LYS A 94 -13.30 15.74 -11.55
CA LYS A 94 -14.24 16.45 -10.69
C LYS A 94 -13.59 17.67 -10.04
N LYS A 95 -12.33 17.57 -9.67
CA LYS A 95 -11.64 18.65 -8.97
C LYS A 95 -10.91 19.59 -9.92
N GLY A 96 -11.01 19.34 -11.23
CA GLY A 96 -10.42 20.23 -12.22
C GLY A 96 -8.92 20.15 -12.30
N VAL A 97 -8.33 19.05 -11.88
CA VAL A 97 -6.87 18.87 -11.93
C VAL A 97 -6.47 18.41 -13.33
N LYS A 98 -5.44 19.04 -13.86
CA LYS A 98 -4.89 18.65 -15.16
C LYS A 98 -3.72 17.69 -14.98
N GLN A 99 -3.61 16.78 -15.94
CA GLN A 99 -2.50 15.84 -15.97
C GLN A 99 -1.19 16.51 -16.33
#